data_4b3f666420240d082088973cdabf94cd
#
_entry.id   4b3f666420240d082088973cdabf94cd
#
_cell.length_a   1.000
_cell.length_b   1.000
_cell.length_c   1.000
_cell.angle_alpha   90.00
_cell.angle_beta   90.00
_cell.angle_gamma   90.00
#
_symmetry.space_group_name_H-M   'P 1'
#
loop_
_entity.id
_entity.type
_entity.pdbx_description
1 polymer ?
#
loop_
_entity_poly.entity_id
_entity_poly.type
_entity_poly.pdbx_seq_one_letter_code
_entity_poly.pdbx_strand_id
1 'polypeptide(L)'
;RYERTMMLIREHEELAIGGLTVGWVYGALKRTREMISPGWIKKIEQPLLLLNATKDKLVNPKENKKICSQSNREIIEDINSEHEILMETDLIREQAWNAIDEFLKKTL
;
A
#
# COMPACT_ATOMS: atom_id res chain seq x y z
N ARG A 1 -16.68 -1.10 -5.96
CA ARG A 1 -15.28 -1.33 -6.38
C ARG A 1 -15.18 -2.25 -7.59
N TYR A 2 -15.57 -3.52 -7.48
CA TYR A 2 -15.55 -4.50 -8.59
C TYR A 2 -16.30 -3.99 -9.83
N GLU A 3 -17.51 -3.51 -9.66
CA GLU A 3 -18.36 -2.99 -10.77
C GLU A 3 -17.69 -1.83 -11.51
N ARG A 4 -17.09 -0.88 -10.76
CA ARG A 4 -16.36 0.25 -11.35
C ARG A 4 -15.14 -0.21 -12.16
N THR A 5 -14.37 -1.16 -11.64
CA THR A 5 -13.23 -1.73 -12.36
C THR A 5 -13.67 -2.42 -13.62
N MET A 6 -14.73 -3.24 -13.55
CA MET A 6 -15.27 -3.93 -14.71
C MET A 6 -15.86 -2.98 -15.77
N MET A 7 -16.46 -1.88 -15.33
CA MET A 7 -16.95 -0.83 -16.25
C MET A 7 -15.78 -0.20 -17.02
N LEU A 8 -14.71 0.20 -16.31
CA LEU A 8 -13.52 0.78 -16.95
C LEU A 8 -12.85 -0.18 -17.93
N ILE A 9 -12.74 -1.48 -17.60
CA ILE A 9 -12.18 -2.49 -18.50
C ILE A 9 -13.08 -2.69 -19.75
N ARG A 10 -14.41 -2.58 -19.62
CA ARG A 10 -15.33 -2.67 -20.77
C ARG A 10 -15.24 -1.45 -21.69
N GLU A 11 -15.00 -0.27 -21.12
CA GLU A 11 -14.82 0.97 -21.89
C GLU A 11 -13.42 1.05 -22.52
N HIS A 12 -12.44 0.38 -21.91
CA HIS A 12 -11.02 0.42 -22.26
C HIS A 12 -10.43 -0.98 -22.20
N GLU A 13 -10.61 -1.77 -23.24
CA GLU A 13 -10.13 -3.17 -23.30
C GLU A 13 -8.61 -3.30 -23.10
N GLU A 14 -7.85 -2.28 -23.46
CA GLU A 14 -6.40 -2.20 -23.22
C GLU A 14 -6.00 -2.22 -21.75
N LEU A 15 -6.92 -1.97 -20.82
CA LEU A 15 -6.69 -2.10 -19.37
C LEU A 15 -6.82 -3.54 -18.87
N ALA A 16 -7.29 -4.46 -19.71
CA ALA A 16 -7.40 -5.87 -19.36
C ALA A 16 -6.02 -6.53 -19.37
N ILE A 17 -5.38 -6.56 -18.20
CA ILE A 17 -4.11 -7.24 -18.02
C ILE A 17 -4.37 -8.73 -17.80
N GLY A 18 -3.57 -9.59 -18.45
CA GLY A 18 -3.62 -11.03 -18.23
C GLY A 18 -3.20 -11.45 -16.81
N GLY A 19 -3.34 -12.73 -16.51
CA GLY A 19 -2.96 -13.27 -15.18
C GLY A 19 -1.48 -13.11 -14.86
N LEU A 20 -1.15 -13.22 -13.58
CA LEU A 20 0.23 -13.11 -13.09
C LEU A 20 1.11 -14.19 -13.70
N THR A 21 2.26 -13.81 -14.25
CA THR A 21 3.25 -14.77 -14.75
C THR A 21 4.09 -15.35 -13.60
N VAL A 22 4.60 -16.57 -13.77
CA VAL A 22 5.52 -17.19 -12.80
C VAL A 22 6.74 -16.30 -12.54
N GLY A 23 7.28 -15.67 -13.59
CA GLY A 23 8.40 -14.74 -13.47
C GLY A 23 8.08 -13.52 -12.60
N TRP A 24 6.87 -12.96 -12.73
CA TRP A 24 6.42 -11.86 -11.89
C TRP A 24 6.30 -12.29 -10.42
N VAL A 25 5.65 -13.42 -10.16
CA VAL A 25 5.50 -13.95 -8.79
C VAL A 25 6.86 -14.22 -8.15
N TYR A 26 7.77 -14.85 -8.88
CA TYR A 26 9.14 -15.08 -8.39
C TYR A 26 9.87 -13.78 -8.07
N GLY A 27 9.80 -12.79 -8.97
CA GLY A 27 10.39 -11.47 -8.77
C GLY A 27 9.85 -10.76 -7.55
N ALA A 28 8.51 -10.77 -7.36
CA ALA A 28 7.83 -10.18 -6.21
C ALA A 28 8.28 -10.84 -4.90
N LEU A 29 8.27 -12.17 -4.82
CA LEU A 29 8.72 -12.91 -3.63
C LEU A 29 10.20 -12.67 -3.30
N LYS A 30 11.06 -12.61 -4.32
CA LYS A 30 12.47 -12.30 -4.13
C LYS A 30 12.66 -10.91 -3.54
N ARG A 31 12.00 -9.89 -4.10
CA ARG A 31 12.08 -8.51 -3.60
C ARG A 31 11.49 -8.36 -2.21
N THR A 32 10.37 -9.01 -1.92
CA THR A 32 9.80 -9.01 -0.57
C THR A 32 10.78 -9.56 0.47
N ARG A 33 11.48 -10.65 0.16
CA ARG A 33 12.53 -11.19 1.05
C ARG A 33 13.69 -10.22 1.27
N GLU A 34 14.14 -9.55 0.23
CA GLU A 34 15.17 -8.51 0.32
C GLU A 34 14.71 -7.33 1.18
N MET A 35 13.46 -6.92 1.06
CA MET A 35 12.86 -5.81 1.84
C MET A 35 12.66 -6.16 3.33
N ILE A 36 12.38 -7.41 3.65
CA ILE A 36 12.26 -7.88 5.05
C ILE A 36 13.65 -7.95 5.73
N SER A 37 14.72 -7.96 4.96
CA SER A 37 16.09 -7.94 5.48
C SER A 37 16.34 -6.68 6.33
N PRO A 38 16.83 -6.82 7.57
CA PRO A 38 16.94 -5.69 8.47
C PRO A 38 17.96 -4.66 7.99
N GLY A 39 17.59 -3.39 8.10
CA GLY A 39 18.51 -2.26 8.01
C GLY A 39 18.39 -1.36 6.78
N TRP A 40 17.72 -1.75 5.69
CA TRP A 40 17.59 -0.87 4.53
C TRP A 40 16.64 0.32 4.81
N ILE A 41 15.56 0.10 5.55
CA ILE A 41 14.60 1.15 5.88
C ILE A 41 15.21 2.22 6.80
N LYS A 42 16.21 1.85 7.60
CA LYS A 42 16.95 2.81 8.43
C LYS A 42 17.77 3.81 7.64
N LYS A 43 18.01 3.53 6.35
CA LYS A 43 18.71 4.43 5.43
C LYS A 43 17.78 5.48 4.82
N ILE A 44 16.46 5.36 5.05
CA ILE A 44 15.49 6.37 4.63
C ILE A 44 15.53 7.49 5.65
N GLU A 45 16.02 8.65 5.23
CA GLU A 45 16.13 9.86 6.06
C GLU A 45 14.87 10.74 5.97
N GLN A 46 14.07 10.53 4.93
CA GLN A 46 12.83 11.25 4.69
C GLN A 46 11.74 10.80 5.66
N PRO A 47 10.82 11.68 6.06
CA PRO A 47 9.60 11.29 6.75
C PRO A 47 8.82 10.24 5.95
N LEU A 48 8.25 9.27 6.62
CA LEU A 48 7.56 8.15 6.01
C LEU A 48 6.14 8.03 6.54
N LEU A 49 5.15 8.01 5.67
CA LEU A 49 3.77 7.68 6.00
C LEU A 49 3.42 6.28 5.48
N LEU A 50 3.00 5.41 6.36
CA LEU A 50 2.40 4.12 6.02
C LEU A 50 0.89 4.19 6.23
N LEU A 51 0.11 4.13 5.15
CA LEU A 51 -1.31 3.83 5.21
C LEU A 51 -1.47 2.31 5.20
N ASN A 52 -1.82 1.74 6.33
CA ASN A 52 -1.83 0.30 6.52
C ASN A 52 -3.27 -0.26 6.44
N ALA A 53 -3.58 -0.97 5.36
CA ALA A 53 -4.86 -1.62 5.15
C ALA A 53 -5.01 -2.83 6.10
N THR A 54 -5.82 -2.71 7.15
CA THR A 54 -5.88 -3.73 8.22
C THR A 54 -6.56 -5.03 7.81
N LYS A 55 -7.36 -5.02 6.75
CA LYS A 55 -8.05 -6.20 6.17
C LYS A 55 -7.38 -6.73 4.91
N ASP A 56 -6.16 -6.28 4.62
CA ASP A 56 -5.42 -6.70 3.44
C ASP A 56 -5.18 -8.23 3.46
N LYS A 57 -5.51 -8.87 2.34
CA LYS A 57 -5.34 -10.33 2.12
C LYS A 57 -4.22 -10.64 1.14
N LEU A 58 -3.66 -9.63 0.48
CA LEU A 58 -2.58 -9.79 -0.51
C LEU A 58 -1.21 -9.63 0.12
N VAL A 59 -1.07 -8.66 1.04
CA VAL A 59 0.14 -8.45 1.84
C VAL A 59 -0.18 -8.51 3.32
N ASN A 60 0.82 -8.80 4.14
CA ASN A 60 0.63 -8.94 5.59
C ASN A 60 0.73 -7.56 6.28
N PRO A 61 -0.39 -6.99 6.81
CA PRO A 61 -0.37 -5.68 7.44
C PRO A 61 0.54 -5.59 8.67
N LYS A 62 0.73 -6.70 9.39
CA LYS A 62 1.61 -6.75 10.56
C LYS A 62 3.07 -6.65 10.17
N GLU A 63 3.47 -7.30 9.08
CA GLU A 63 4.85 -7.20 8.57
C GLU A 63 5.13 -5.81 7.99
N ASN A 64 4.16 -5.18 7.33
CA ASN A 64 4.28 -3.80 6.86
C ASN A 64 4.59 -2.85 8.03
N LYS A 65 3.83 -2.94 9.11
CA LYS A 65 4.06 -2.14 10.34
C LYS A 65 5.42 -2.42 10.95
N LYS A 66 5.79 -3.70 11.09
CA LYS A 66 7.07 -4.12 11.64
C LYS A 66 8.27 -3.61 10.82
N ILE A 67 8.16 -3.58 9.51
CA ILE A 67 9.21 -3.02 8.64
C ILE A 67 9.25 -1.51 8.82
N CYS A 68 8.11 -0.84 8.74
CA CYS A 68 8.01 0.61 8.82
C CYS A 68 8.51 1.13 10.18
N SER A 69 8.18 0.46 11.30
CA SER A 69 8.61 0.83 12.65
C SER A 69 10.12 0.70 12.91
N GLN A 70 10.89 0.22 11.95
CA GLN A 70 12.36 0.28 11.99
C GLN A 70 12.92 1.63 11.51
N SER A 71 12.09 2.46 10.88
CA SER A 71 12.42 3.86 10.57
C SER A 71 12.33 4.71 11.85
N ASN A 72 13.09 5.78 11.93
CA ASN A 72 13.03 6.73 13.05
C ASN A 72 12.08 7.92 12.75
N ARG A 73 11.40 7.92 11.64
CA ARG A 73 10.58 9.05 11.13
C ARG A 73 9.27 8.59 10.51
N GLU A 74 8.75 7.45 10.98
CA GLU A 74 7.51 6.89 10.48
C GLU A 74 6.29 7.48 11.18
N ILE A 75 5.22 7.60 10.43
CA ILE A 75 3.84 7.73 10.90
C ILE A 75 3.08 6.55 10.31
N ILE A 76 2.38 5.80 11.15
CA ILE A 76 1.59 4.64 10.74
C ILE A 76 0.13 4.92 11.01
N GLU A 77 -0.69 4.91 9.96
CA GLU A 77 -2.13 5.05 10.03
C GLU A 77 -2.81 3.75 9.62
N ASP A 78 -3.50 3.12 10.58
CA ASP A 78 -4.28 1.90 10.33
C ASP A 78 -5.64 2.26 9.74
N ILE A 79 -5.91 1.83 8.52
CA ILE A 79 -7.16 2.05 7.82
C ILE A 79 -7.92 0.72 7.72
N ASN A 80 -9.17 0.71 8.13
CA ASN A 80 -10.04 -0.47 8.10
C ASN A 80 -10.53 -0.76 6.67
N SER A 81 -9.61 -1.12 5.79
CA SER A 81 -9.81 -1.34 4.37
C SER A 81 -9.18 -2.64 3.90
N GLU A 82 -9.54 -3.07 2.70
CA GLU A 82 -8.81 -4.06 1.93
C GLU A 82 -7.61 -3.41 1.21
N HIS A 83 -6.86 -4.17 0.40
CA HIS A 83 -5.59 -3.77 -0.22
C HIS A 83 -5.61 -2.39 -0.91
N GLU A 84 -6.66 -2.12 -1.68
CA GLU A 84 -6.80 -0.92 -2.51
C GLU A 84 -7.51 0.22 -1.74
N ILE A 85 -6.83 0.85 -0.79
CA ILE A 85 -7.40 1.87 0.11
C ILE A 85 -8.14 2.98 -0.66
N LEU A 86 -7.52 3.51 -1.72
CA LEU A 86 -8.11 4.62 -2.48
C LEU A 86 -9.26 4.18 -3.40
N MET A 87 -9.49 2.89 -3.56
CA MET A 87 -10.62 2.30 -4.29
C MET A 87 -11.79 1.94 -3.37
N GLU A 88 -11.68 2.16 -2.08
CA GLU A 88 -12.73 1.90 -1.10
C GLU A 88 -13.88 2.93 -1.14
N THR A 89 -14.83 2.81 -0.20
CA THR A 89 -15.92 3.77 -0.05
C THR A 89 -15.40 5.17 0.25
N ASP A 90 -16.23 6.19 0.00
CA ASP A 90 -15.86 7.59 0.18
C ASP A 90 -15.36 7.87 1.61
N LEU A 91 -16.00 7.27 2.61
CA LEU A 91 -15.61 7.44 4.02
C LEU A 91 -14.19 6.93 4.30
N ILE A 92 -13.85 5.75 3.79
CA ILE A 92 -12.51 5.15 3.97
C ILE A 92 -11.47 5.94 3.17
N ARG A 93 -11.82 6.34 1.95
CA ARG A 93 -10.95 7.14 1.10
C ARG A 93 -10.67 8.51 1.69
N GLU A 94 -11.67 9.15 2.28
CA GLU A 94 -11.53 10.43 2.98
C GLU A 94 -10.59 10.31 4.19
N GLN A 95 -10.71 9.23 4.97
CA GLN A 95 -9.77 8.95 6.06
C GLN A 95 -8.32 8.88 5.57
N ALA A 96 -8.08 8.20 4.44
CA ALA A 96 -6.75 8.10 3.84
C ALA A 96 -6.23 9.48 3.38
N TRP A 97 -7.06 10.28 2.73
CA TRP A 97 -6.69 11.63 2.29
C TRP A 97 -6.39 12.56 3.46
N ASN A 98 -7.18 12.50 4.53
CA ASN A 98 -6.93 13.30 5.74
C ASN A 98 -5.59 12.94 6.38
N ALA A 99 -5.24 11.65 6.45
CA ALA A 99 -3.94 11.21 6.95
C ALA A 99 -2.78 11.71 6.09
N ILE A 100 -2.93 11.70 4.75
CA ILE A 100 -1.95 12.26 3.82
C ILE A 100 -1.79 13.76 4.02
N ASP A 101 -2.89 14.50 4.08
CA ASP A 101 -2.87 15.96 4.26
C ASP A 101 -2.22 16.36 5.58
N GLU A 102 -2.53 15.65 6.66
CA GLU A 102 -1.88 15.90 7.96
C GLU A 102 -0.40 15.58 7.96
N PHE A 103 -0.01 14.50 7.30
CA PHE A 103 1.39 14.16 7.14
C PHE A 103 2.14 15.25 6.38
N LEU A 104 1.61 15.72 5.26
CA LEU A 104 2.23 16.78 4.46
C LEU A 104 2.34 18.09 5.25
N LYS A 105 1.32 18.50 5.99
CA LYS A 105 1.35 19.69 6.85
C LYS A 105 2.42 19.63 7.95
N LYS A 106 2.77 18.43 8.42
CA LYS A 106 3.77 18.23 9.48
C LYS A 106 5.20 18.13 8.93
N THR A 107 5.34 17.83 7.64
CA THR A 107 6.64 17.48 7.04
C THR A 107 7.14 18.51 6.01
N LEU A 108 6.26 19.35 5.49
CA LEU A 108 6.56 20.49 4.62
C LEU A 108 6.48 21.81 5.37
#